data_c147e244195f0542eb552a56557724dd
#
_entry.id   c147e244195f0542eb552a56557724dd
#
_cell.length_a   1.000
_cell.length_b   1.000
_cell.length_c   1.000
_cell.angle_alpha   90.00
_cell.angle_beta   90.00
_cell.angle_gamma   90.00
#
_symmetry.space_group_name_H-M   'P 1'
#
loop_
_entity.id
_entity.type
_entity.pdbx_description
1 polymer ?
#
loop_
_entity_poly.entity_id
_entity_poly.type
_entity_poly.pdbx_seq_one_letter_code
_entity_poly.pdbx_strand_id
1 'polypeptide(L)'
;MKRLFFLSLLAFFVLNVSAQKKVGSLTVMPKVGLSLANISHGNMLFNVTGTSLDVPSNYRAGFTGGAEFEYQFLSQCGLSLGALYSLQGCHYKDVSNEVHGQAGSYSGFSNTALGLHYIQIPVLVGIYLADGLAVKAGVQPSFLLGARAKYDVTNFVVGTDGGAVYDPAKHVSKSIKGLFASSDVAIPVGISYEYANVVMEARYLFSLSKVEKTLDAKNRCFTFTVGYRLNLLK
;
A
#
# COMPACT_ATOMS: atom_id res chain seq x y z
N MET A 1 -21.85 9.91 -26.84
CA MET A 1 -22.13 11.18 -26.13
C MET A 1 -21.42 11.30 -24.76
N LYS A 2 -21.47 10.30 -23.84
CA LYS A 2 -20.79 10.40 -22.52
C LYS A 2 -19.26 10.59 -22.61
N ARG A 3 -18.57 9.96 -23.58
CA ARG A 3 -17.12 10.09 -23.77
C ARG A 3 -16.69 11.47 -24.31
N LEU A 4 -17.50 12.09 -25.16
CA LEU A 4 -17.26 13.44 -25.65
C LEU A 4 -17.49 14.50 -24.54
N PHE A 5 -18.47 14.28 -23.68
CA PHE A 5 -18.74 15.16 -22.53
C PHE A 5 -17.59 15.14 -21.53
N PHE A 6 -16.99 13.97 -21.26
CA PHE A 6 -15.79 13.85 -20.41
C PHE A 6 -14.56 14.51 -21.03
N LEU A 7 -14.37 14.37 -22.36
CA LEU A 7 -13.27 15.03 -23.07
C LEU A 7 -13.45 16.56 -23.12
N SER A 8 -14.69 17.05 -23.29
CA SER A 8 -14.98 18.50 -23.26
C SER A 8 -14.83 19.08 -21.85
N LEU A 9 -15.23 18.34 -20.81
CA LEU A 9 -15.04 18.74 -19.42
C LEU A 9 -13.55 18.78 -19.06
N LEU A 10 -12.76 17.80 -19.53
CA LEU A 10 -11.30 17.80 -19.35
C LEU A 10 -10.63 18.95 -20.09
N ALA A 11 -11.07 19.25 -21.31
CA ALA A 11 -10.58 20.40 -22.11
C ALA A 11 -10.93 21.76 -21.48
N PHE A 12 -12.12 21.87 -20.85
CA PHE A 12 -12.54 23.10 -20.18
C PHE A 12 -11.72 23.41 -18.93
N PHE A 13 -11.26 22.38 -18.21
CA PHE A 13 -10.33 22.55 -17.07
C PHE A 13 -8.94 23.01 -17.49
N VAL A 14 -8.51 22.75 -18.71
CA VAL A 14 -7.15 23.11 -19.20
C VAL A 14 -7.03 24.59 -19.60
N LEU A 15 -8.14 25.29 -19.86
CA LEU A 15 -8.10 26.61 -20.51
C LEU A 15 -8.01 27.85 -19.57
N ASN A 16 -8.12 27.69 -18.24
CA ASN A 16 -8.14 28.82 -17.31
C ASN A 16 -7.28 28.65 -16.07
N VAL A 17 -6.10 28.01 -16.19
CA VAL A 17 -5.29 27.71 -15.02
C VAL A 17 -4.04 28.56 -14.98
N SER A 18 -4.01 29.52 -14.06
CA SER A 18 -2.83 30.30 -13.67
C SER A 18 -1.95 29.55 -12.66
N ALA A 19 -1.87 28.23 -12.75
CA ALA A 19 -0.98 27.42 -11.92
C ALA A 19 0.45 27.46 -12.48
N GLN A 20 1.07 28.66 -12.47
CA GLN A 20 2.43 28.81 -12.99
C GLN A 20 3.43 28.67 -11.84
N LYS A 21 4.11 27.54 -11.78
CA LYS A 21 5.32 27.38 -10.96
C LYS A 21 6.52 27.92 -11.71
N LYS A 22 7.49 28.46 -10.97
CA LYS A 22 8.71 29.01 -11.58
C LYS A 22 9.53 27.88 -12.24
N VAL A 23 9.73 27.97 -13.54
CA VAL A 23 10.55 27.01 -14.30
C VAL A 23 12.00 27.05 -13.79
N GLY A 24 12.62 25.87 -13.69
CA GLY A 24 13.99 25.74 -13.16
C GLY A 24 14.04 25.65 -11.63
N SER A 25 12.90 25.78 -10.92
CA SER A 25 12.90 25.62 -9.46
C SER A 25 13.10 24.15 -9.07
N LEU A 26 13.89 23.94 -8.03
CA LEU A 26 14.10 22.64 -7.37
C LEU A 26 13.59 22.72 -5.94
N THR A 27 12.74 21.78 -5.58
CA THR A 27 12.18 21.71 -4.23
C THR A 27 12.41 20.33 -3.62
N VAL A 28 12.45 20.24 -2.30
CA VAL A 28 12.42 18.99 -1.55
C VAL A 28 11.18 18.98 -0.66
N MET A 29 10.54 17.82 -0.58
CA MET A 29 9.34 17.62 0.20
C MET A 29 9.52 16.42 1.12
N PRO A 30 9.96 16.62 2.38
CA PRO A 30 9.74 15.60 3.41
C PRO A 30 8.25 15.35 3.59
N LYS A 31 7.85 14.08 3.65
CA LYS A 31 6.44 13.68 3.78
C LYS A 31 6.28 12.44 4.66
N VAL A 32 5.17 12.40 5.35
CA VAL A 32 4.74 11.28 6.19
C VAL A 32 3.25 11.01 5.96
N GLY A 33 2.81 9.79 6.23
CA GLY A 33 1.42 9.45 6.05
C GLY A 33 1.10 7.98 6.30
N LEU A 34 -0.05 7.59 5.79
CA LEU A 34 -0.61 6.25 5.92
C LEU A 34 -0.60 5.53 4.59
N SER A 35 -0.40 4.24 4.64
CA SER A 35 -0.63 3.30 3.54
C SER A 35 -1.80 2.39 3.89
N LEU A 36 -2.72 2.19 2.95
CA LEU A 36 -3.79 1.19 3.02
C LEU A 36 -3.50 0.16 1.93
N ALA A 37 -2.92 -0.96 2.31
CA ALA A 37 -2.44 -1.97 1.37
C ALA A 37 -3.23 -3.26 1.46
N ASN A 38 -3.35 -3.94 0.33
CA ASN A 38 -3.87 -5.29 0.21
C ASN A 38 -3.09 -6.06 -0.86
N ILE A 39 -3.17 -7.38 -0.83
CA ILE A 39 -2.54 -8.26 -1.82
C ILE A 39 -3.67 -8.93 -2.62
N SER A 40 -3.81 -8.56 -3.90
CA SER A 40 -4.79 -9.20 -4.78
C SER A 40 -4.37 -10.64 -5.06
N HIS A 41 -5.32 -11.58 -5.03
CA HIS A 41 -5.07 -13.03 -5.16
C HIS A 41 -4.07 -13.57 -4.11
N GLY A 42 -3.91 -12.86 -3.00
CA GLY A 42 -3.06 -13.23 -1.87
C GLY A 42 -3.83 -14.03 -0.81
N ASN A 43 -4.69 -14.95 -1.25
CA ASN A 43 -5.44 -15.82 -0.35
C ASN A 43 -4.46 -16.74 0.39
N MET A 44 -4.61 -16.85 1.70
CA MET A 44 -3.81 -17.77 2.49
C MET A 44 -4.48 -19.14 2.45
N LEU A 45 -3.77 -20.14 1.92
CA LEU A 45 -4.19 -21.54 1.98
C LEU A 45 -3.75 -22.13 3.31
N PHE A 46 -4.69 -22.29 4.22
CA PHE A 46 -4.47 -23.10 5.42
C PHE A 46 -4.72 -24.56 5.08
N ASN A 47 -3.65 -25.34 4.91
CA ASN A 47 -3.75 -26.79 4.84
C ASN A 47 -3.90 -27.35 6.25
N VAL A 48 -5.12 -27.64 6.64
CA VAL A 48 -5.40 -28.33 7.89
C VAL A 48 -6.16 -29.59 7.56
N THR A 49 -5.54 -30.73 7.86
CA THR A 49 -6.15 -32.08 7.76
C THR A 49 -6.77 -32.43 6.40
N GLY A 50 -6.08 -32.05 5.29
CA GLY A 50 -6.54 -32.42 3.94
C GLY A 50 -7.60 -31.48 3.34
N THR A 51 -8.03 -30.45 4.07
CA THR A 51 -8.92 -29.42 3.54
C THR A 51 -8.14 -28.11 3.41
N SER A 52 -8.05 -27.57 2.20
CA SER A 52 -7.50 -26.25 1.97
C SER A 52 -8.56 -25.20 2.23
N LEU A 53 -8.38 -24.41 3.28
CA LEU A 53 -9.23 -23.26 3.57
C LEU A 53 -8.68 -22.03 2.85
N ASP A 54 -9.47 -21.46 1.95
CA ASP A 54 -9.13 -20.24 1.22
C ASP A 54 -9.58 -19.00 2.01
N VAL A 55 -8.62 -18.31 2.63
CA VAL A 55 -8.89 -17.13 3.45
C VAL A 55 -8.53 -15.87 2.68
N PRO A 56 -9.53 -15.04 2.30
CA PRO A 56 -9.27 -13.83 1.52
C PRO A 56 -8.50 -12.78 2.33
N SER A 57 -7.63 -12.07 1.63
CA SER A 57 -6.89 -10.95 2.18
C SER A 57 -7.76 -9.68 2.27
N ASN A 58 -7.54 -8.88 3.30
CA ASN A 58 -8.20 -7.60 3.55
C ASN A 58 -7.17 -6.46 3.65
N TYR A 59 -7.63 -5.22 3.45
CA TYR A 59 -6.78 -4.06 3.57
C TYR A 59 -6.20 -3.91 4.97
N ARG A 60 -4.91 -3.56 5.00
CA ARG A 60 -4.15 -3.27 6.21
C ARG A 60 -3.65 -1.84 6.18
N ALA A 61 -3.83 -1.12 7.29
CA ALA A 61 -3.20 0.17 7.49
C ALA A 61 -1.74 0.00 7.87
N GLY A 62 -0.90 0.84 7.29
CA GLY A 62 0.54 0.92 7.55
C GLY A 62 1.00 2.37 7.55
N PHE A 63 2.30 2.57 7.76
CA PHE A 63 2.97 3.85 7.73
C PHE A 63 3.73 4.02 6.41
N THR A 64 3.79 5.26 5.90
CA THR A 64 4.67 5.65 4.80
C THR A 64 5.33 6.98 5.12
N GLY A 65 6.59 7.16 4.72
CA GLY A 65 7.30 8.43 4.93
C GLY A 65 8.68 8.44 4.32
N GLY A 66 9.17 9.64 4.04
CA GLY A 66 10.46 9.89 3.40
C GLY A 66 10.53 11.27 2.78
N ALA A 67 11.18 11.41 1.63
CA ALA A 67 11.30 12.68 0.93
C ALA A 67 11.21 12.49 -0.60
N GLU A 68 10.67 13.49 -1.26
CA GLU A 68 10.66 13.62 -2.72
C GLU A 68 11.28 14.96 -3.13
N PHE A 69 12.12 14.94 -4.16
CA PHE A 69 12.60 16.12 -4.87
C PHE A 69 11.69 16.35 -6.07
N GLU A 70 11.37 17.61 -6.36
CA GLU A 70 10.61 17.98 -7.55
C GLU A 70 11.32 19.10 -8.29
N TYR A 71 11.60 18.87 -9.56
CA TYR A 71 12.17 19.83 -10.49
C TYR A 71 11.11 20.31 -11.47
N GLN A 72 10.90 21.61 -11.54
CA GLN A 72 9.92 22.22 -12.41
C GLN A 72 10.56 22.51 -13.79
N PHE A 73 10.31 21.65 -14.78
CA PHE A 73 10.88 21.80 -16.12
C PHE A 73 9.99 22.61 -17.07
N LEU A 74 8.69 22.71 -16.79
CA LEU A 74 7.74 23.63 -17.44
C LEU A 74 6.89 24.31 -16.38
N SER A 75 6.26 25.44 -16.71
CA SER A 75 5.41 26.19 -15.76
C SER A 75 4.28 25.35 -15.14
N GLN A 76 3.80 24.34 -15.87
CA GLN A 76 2.73 23.43 -15.45
C GLN A 76 3.19 22.00 -15.22
N CYS A 77 4.46 21.64 -15.50
CA CYS A 77 4.94 20.28 -15.42
C CYS A 77 6.20 20.17 -14.54
N GLY A 78 6.14 19.27 -13.56
CA GLY A 78 7.26 18.94 -12.68
C GLY A 78 7.63 17.46 -12.78
N LEU A 79 8.92 17.17 -12.59
CA LEU A 79 9.45 15.82 -12.45
C LEU A 79 9.82 15.60 -10.98
N SER A 80 9.27 14.56 -10.38
CA SER A 80 9.59 14.20 -8.99
C SER A 80 10.38 12.90 -8.93
N LEU A 81 11.37 12.87 -8.05
CA LEU A 81 12.16 11.70 -7.67
C LEU A 81 12.21 11.62 -6.16
N GLY A 82 11.94 10.44 -5.58
CA GLY A 82 11.90 10.32 -4.13
C GLY A 82 12.48 9.02 -3.59
N ALA A 83 12.58 8.98 -2.26
CA ALA A 83 12.85 7.78 -1.50
C ALA A 83 11.88 7.74 -0.30
N LEU A 84 11.03 6.71 -0.26
CA LEU A 84 10.00 6.55 0.76
C LEU A 84 10.11 5.16 1.37
N TYR A 85 10.04 5.10 2.69
CA TYR A 85 9.73 3.85 3.38
C TYR A 85 8.22 3.65 3.37
N SER A 86 7.76 2.40 3.18
CA SER A 86 6.35 2.05 3.23
C SER A 86 6.14 0.68 3.87
N LEU A 87 5.26 0.61 4.85
CA LEU A 87 4.76 -0.63 5.42
C LEU A 87 3.46 -1.01 4.71
N GLN A 88 3.49 -2.09 3.95
CA GLN A 88 2.37 -2.63 3.18
C GLN A 88 1.98 -4.03 3.68
N GLY A 89 1.13 -4.71 2.94
CA GLY A 89 0.69 -6.07 3.24
C GLY A 89 -0.82 -6.18 3.36
N CYS A 90 -1.30 -7.17 4.12
CA CYS A 90 -2.72 -7.44 4.28
C CYS A 90 -3.03 -8.02 5.67
N HIS A 91 -4.31 -8.03 6.00
CA HIS A 91 -4.88 -8.80 7.10
C HIS A 91 -5.67 -9.99 6.56
N TYR A 92 -5.78 -11.03 7.36
CA TYR A 92 -6.63 -12.19 7.10
C TYR A 92 -7.71 -12.29 8.18
N LYS A 93 -8.84 -12.90 7.83
CA LYS A 93 -9.90 -13.21 8.80
C LYS A 93 -9.43 -14.31 9.75
N ASP A 94 -10.00 -14.29 10.95
CA ASP A 94 -9.77 -15.35 11.94
C ASP A 94 -10.34 -16.67 11.43
N VAL A 95 -9.60 -17.75 11.67
CA VAL A 95 -9.97 -19.10 11.28
C VAL A 95 -9.70 -20.07 12.41
N SER A 96 -10.50 -21.12 12.52
CA SER A 96 -10.28 -22.21 13.45
C SER A 96 -10.44 -23.53 12.73
N ASN A 97 -9.65 -24.51 13.15
CA ASN A 97 -9.65 -25.85 12.56
C ASN A 97 -9.59 -26.92 13.64
N GLU A 98 -10.27 -28.04 13.42
CA GLU A 98 -10.16 -29.18 14.27
C GLU A 98 -8.79 -29.84 14.18
N VAL A 99 -8.23 -30.22 15.32
CA VAL A 99 -6.91 -30.86 15.39
C VAL A 99 -7.03 -32.31 14.93
N HIS A 100 -6.24 -32.73 13.96
CA HIS A 100 -6.30 -34.07 13.40
C HIS A 100 -6.13 -35.16 14.47
N GLY A 101 -7.08 -36.08 14.50
CA GLY A 101 -7.07 -37.21 15.43
C GLY A 101 -7.52 -36.88 16.86
N GLN A 102 -7.98 -35.65 17.13
CA GLN A 102 -8.47 -35.21 18.43
C GLN A 102 -9.87 -34.57 18.27
N ALA A 103 -10.90 -35.37 18.17
CA ALA A 103 -12.27 -34.88 18.04
C ALA A 103 -12.60 -33.89 19.16
N GLY A 104 -13.20 -32.75 18.80
CA GLY A 104 -13.54 -31.68 19.73
C GLY A 104 -12.38 -30.78 20.13
N SER A 105 -11.14 -30.99 19.63
CA SER A 105 -9.99 -30.12 19.86
C SER A 105 -9.74 -29.26 18.63
N TYR A 106 -9.58 -27.97 18.84
CA TYR A 106 -9.41 -26.98 17.77
C TYR A 106 -8.18 -26.10 18.00
N SER A 107 -7.59 -25.65 16.90
CA SER A 107 -6.60 -24.57 16.88
C SER A 107 -7.18 -23.37 16.12
N GLY A 108 -7.33 -22.25 16.82
CA GLY A 108 -7.77 -20.98 16.25
C GLY A 108 -6.57 -20.09 15.90
N PHE A 109 -6.63 -19.46 14.73
CA PHE A 109 -5.67 -18.44 14.29
C PHE A 109 -6.41 -17.11 14.20
N SER A 110 -5.96 -16.12 14.95
CA SER A 110 -6.57 -14.80 15.01
C SER A 110 -5.52 -13.70 14.83
N ASN A 111 -5.98 -12.47 14.54
CA ASN A 111 -5.12 -11.31 14.31
C ASN A 111 -4.04 -11.55 13.24
N THR A 112 -4.31 -12.40 12.26
CA THR A 112 -3.33 -12.77 11.22
C THR A 112 -3.07 -11.59 10.31
N ALA A 113 -1.82 -11.12 10.29
CA ALA A 113 -1.37 -9.98 9.51
C ALA A 113 -0.04 -10.26 8.81
N LEU A 114 0.03 -9.89 7.55
CA LEU A 114 1.25 -9.87 6.77
C LEU A 114 1.77 -8.42 6.69
N GLY A 115 3.02 -8.20 7.08
CA GLY A 115 3.71 -6.92 6.97
C GLY A 115 4.86 -7.00 6.00
N LEU A 116 4.82 -6.18 4.94
CA LEU A 116 5.85 -6.04 3.93
C LEU A 116 6.49 -4.65 4.06
N HIS A 117 7.77 -4.59 4.34
CA HIS A 117 8.54 -3.37 4.52
C HIS A 117 9.30 -3.05 3.24
N TYR A 118 9.00 -1.92 2.61
CA TYR A 118 9.62 -1.50 1.35
C TYR A 118 10.36 -0.18 1.48
N ILE A 119 11.45 -0.05 0.72
CA ILE A 119 11.95 1.24 0.23
C ILE A 119 11.41 1.42 -1.19
N GLN A 120 10.78 2.55 -1.44
CA GLN A 120 10.12 2.91 -2.70
C GLN A 120 10.84 4.10 -3.32
N ILE A 121 11.08 4.04 -4.62
CA ILE A 121 11.75 5.10 -5.39
C ILE A 121 10.78 5.62 -6.46
N PRO A 122 9.82 6.50 -6.10
CA PRO A 122 8.91 7.07 -7.07
C PRO A 122 9.64 8.00 -8.04
N VAL A 123 9.36 7.83 -9.33
CA VAL A 123 9.71 8.74 -10.43
C VAL A 123 8.42 9.18 -11.07
N LEU A 124 8.00 10.44 -10.87
CA LEU A 124 6.68 10.93 -11.25
C LEU A 124 6.77 12.16 -12.12
N VAL A 125 5.88 12.25 -13.09
CA VAL A 125 5.55 13.50 -13.76
C VAL A 125 4.28 14.04 -13.12
N GLY A 126 4.33 15.31 -12.70
CA GLY A 126 3.19 16.05 -12.15
C GLY A 126 2.74 17.11 -13.14
N ILE A 127 1.42 17.22 -13.32
CA ILE A 127 0.78 18.27 -14.13
C ILE A 127 -0.07 19.11 -13.18
N TYR A 128 0.25 20.38 -13.06
CA TYR A 128 -0.48 21.36 -12.26
C TYR A 128 -1.72 21.83 -13.03
N LEU A 129 -2.89 21.47 -12.52
CA LEU A 129 -4.20 21.80 -13.13
C LEU A 129 -4.78 23.11 -12.63
N ALA A 130 -4.49 23.50 -11.38
CA ALA A 130 -4.90 24.72 -10.74
C ALA A 130 -3.83 25.13 -9.72
N ASP A 131 -3.97 26.30 -9.12
CA ASP A 131 -3.06 26.74 -8.07
C ASP A 131 -3.08 25.73 -6.92
N GLY A 132 -1.91 25.16 -6.63
CA GLY A 132 -1.73 24.10 -5.66
C GLY A 132 -2.23 22.71 -6.09
N LEU A 133 -3.09 22.55 -7.10
CA LEU A 133 -3.65 21.26 -7.49
C LEU A 133 -2.84 20.62 -8.61
N ALA A 134 -2.34 19.40 -8.39
CA ALA A 134 -1.65 18.63 -9.41
C ALA A 134 -2.12 17.17 -9.47
N VAL A 135 -2.06 16.60 -10.68
CA VAL A 135 -2.17 15.16 -10.91
C VAL A 135 -0.78 14.63 -11.18
N LYS A 136 -0.43 13.52 -10.55
CA LYS A 136 0.89 12.88 -10.66
C LYS A 136 0.75 11.44 -11.11
N ALA A 137 1.61 11.03 -12.04
CA ALA A 137 1.71 9.63 -12.45
C ALA A 137 3.15 9.31 -12.85
N GLY A 138 3.50 8.00 -12.84
CA GLY A 138 4.85 7.59 -13.22
C GLY A 138 5.14 6.12 -12.96
N VAL A 139 6.36 5.83 -12.57
CA VAL A 139 6.83 4.49 -12.19
C VAL A 139 7.45 4.54 -10.80
N GLN A 140 7.24 3.45 -10.06
CA GLN A 140 7.75 3.36 -8.69
C GLN A 140 8.33 1.95 -8.44
N PRO A 141 9.62 1.76 -8.69
CA PRO A 141 10.32 0.58 -8.19
C PRO A 141 10.35 0.60 -6.65
N SER A 142 10.23 -0.59 -6.07
CA SER A 142 10.21 -0.81 -4.63
C SER A 142 11.09 -2.01 -4.30
N PHE A 143 11.83 -1.94 -3.20
CA PHE A 143 12.74 -2.98 -2.75
C PHE A 143 12.31 -3.48 -1.38
N LEU A 144 12.12 -4.81 -1.25
CA LEU A 144 11.67 -5.45 -0.03
C LEU A 144 12.80 -5.53 1.01
N LEU A 145 12.67 -4.79 2.09
CA LEU A 145 13.58 -4.82 3.23
C LEU A 145 13.31 -6.02 4.14
N GLY A 146 12.02 -6.31 4.37
CA GLY A 146 11.58 -7.39 5.26
C GLY A 146 10.14 -7.77 5.03
N ALA A 147 9.82 -9.03 5.37
CA ALA A 147 8.45 -9.54 5.41
C ALA A 147 8.23 -10.31 6.70
N ARG A 148 7.12 -10.04 7.40
CA ARG A 148 6.75 -10.68 8.66
C ARG A 148 5.30 -11.10 8.64
N ALA A 149 5.04 -12.35 9.02
CA ALA A 149 3.72 -12.81 9.40
C ALA A 149 3.59 -12.70 10.92
N LYS A 150 2.47 -12.15 11.38
CA LYS A 150 2.07 -12.08 12.79
C LYS A 150 0.71 -12.72 12.93
N TYR A 151 0.52 -13.55 13.92
CA TYR A 151 -0.76 -14.18 14.23
C TYR A 151 -0.78 -14.67 15.67
N ASP A 152 -1.98 -14.84 16.21
CA ASP A 152 -2.22 -15.44 17.52
C ASP A 152 -2.75 -16.85 17.34
N VAL A 153 -2.20 -17.80 18.08
CA VAL A 153 -2.69 -19.19 18.12
C VAL A 153 -3.35 -19.43 19.46
N THR A 154 -4.62 -19.87 19.43
CA THR A 154 -5.37 -20.26 20.61
C THR A 154 -5.92 -21.67 20.37
N ASN A 155 -5.52 -22.63 21.22
CA ASN A 155 -6.15 -23.95 21.21
C ASN A 155 -7.38 -23.93 22.10
N PHE A 156 -8.40 -24.67 21.73
CA PHE A 156 -9.60 -24.82 22.55
C PHE A 156 -10.21 -26.18 22.36
N VAL A 157 -10.92 -26.66 23.38
CA VAL A 157 -11.64 -27.93 23.38
C VAL A 157 -13.12 -27.62 23.57
N VAL A 158 -13.95 -28.24 22.72
CA VAL A 158 -15.42 -28.15 22.84
C VAL A 158 -15.92 -29.39 23.54
N GLY A 159 -16.55 -29.20 24.70
CA GLY A 159 -17.18 -30.26 25.46
C GLY A 159 -18.44 -30.76 24.80
N THR A 160 -18.92 -31.92 25.27
CA THR A 160 -20.19 -32.53 24.79
C THR A 160 -21.43 -31.71 25.13
N ASP A 161 -21.31 -30.79 26.06
CA ASP A 161 -22.32 -29.79 26.46
C ASP A 161 -22.33 -28.53 25.57
N GLY A 162 -21.40 -28.44 24.57
CA GLY A 162 -21.23 -27.32 23.69
C GLY A 162 -20.40 -26.17 24.32
N GLY A 163 -19.92 -26.32 25.55
CA GLY A 163 -19.02 -25.37 26.20
C GLY A 163 -17.61 -25.44 25.60
N ALA A 164 -16.94 -24.30 25.40
CA ALA A 164 -15.58 -24.27 24.92
C ALA A 164 -14.61 -23.76 26.02
N VAL A 165 -13.52 -24.52 26.20
CA VAL A 165 -12.42 -24.13 27.10
C VAL A 165 -11.23 -23.71 26.27
N TYR A 166 -10.77 -22.50 26.44
CA TYR A 166 -9.69 -21.87 25.66
C TYR A 166 -8.37 -21.86 26.44
N ASP A 167 -7.29 -22.22 25.76
CA ASP A 167 -5.94 -21.97 26.24
C ASP A 167 -5.56 -20.50 26.07
N PRO A 168 -4.56 -20.00 26.83
CA PRO A 168 -4.00 -18.68 26.58
C PRO A 168 -3.45 -18.53 25.17
N ALA A 169 -3.79 -17.42 24.50
CA ALA A 169 -3.31 -17.11 23.17
C ALA A 169 -1.78 -16.98 23.12
N LYS A 170 -1.13 -17.62 22.15
CA LYS A 170 0.31 -17.51 21.89
C LYS A 170 0.54 -16.58 20.72
N HIS A 171 1.26 -15.51 20.96
CA HIS A 171 1.70 -14.55 19.95
C HIS A 171 2.86 -15.13 19.12
N VAL A 172 2.68 -15.21 17.79
CA VAL A 172 3.70 -15.70 16.87
C VAL A 172 4.07 -14.59 15.89
N SER A 173 5.38 -14.32 15.75
CA SER A 173 5.93 -13.40 14.76
C SER A 173 7.08 -14.08 14.03
N LYS A 174 6.90 -14.36 12.73
CA LYS A 174 7.85 -15.11 11.90
C LYS A 174 8.31 -14.28 10.70
N SER A 175 9.61 -14.28 10.44
CA SER A 175 10.15 -13.72 9.20
C SER A 175 9.87 -14.68 8.04
N ILE A 176 9.28 -14.15 6.96
CA ILE A 176 8.90 -14.90 5.77
C ILE A 176 9.42 -14.23 4.48
N LYS A 177 10.47 -13.40 4.61
CA LYS A 177 11.05 -12.63 3.47
C LYS A 177 11.41 -13.53 2.29
N GLY A 178 11.86 -14.75 2.53
CA GLY A 178 12.27 -15.69 1.48
C GLY A 178 11.16 -16.11 0.51
N LEU A 179 9.89 -16.00 0.92
CA LEU A 179 8.71 -16.34 0.10
C LEU A 179 8.33 -15.23 -0.89
N PHE A 180 8.79 -14.00 -0.64
CA PHE A 180 8.42 -12.82 -1.41
C PHE A 180 9.50 -12.43 -2.42
N ALA A 181 9.08 -11.74 -3.48
CA ALA A 181 9.98 -11.12 -4.42
C ALA A 181 10.76 -9.99 -3.73
N SER A 182 12.05 -9.86 -4.05
CA SER A 182 12.90 -8.81 -3.48
C SER A 182 12.62 -7.42 -4.02
N SER A 183 11.95 -7.32 -5.16
CA SER A 183 11.58 -6.07 -5.82
C SER A 183 10.17 -6.12 -6.36
N ASP A 184 9.54 -4.97 -6.43
CA ASP A 184 8.23 -4.73 -7.02
C ASP A 184 8.29 -3.46 -7.87
N VAL A 185 7.53 -3.42 -8.96
CA VAL A 185 7.38 -2.24 -9.81
C VAL A 185 5.90 -1.90 -9.88
N ALA A 186 5.55 -0.67 -9.53
CA ALA A 186 4.19 -0.18 -9.57
C ALA A 186 4.04 1.05 -10.49
N ILE A 187 2.83 1.27 -10.98
CA ILE A 187 2.40 2.54 -11.59
C ILE A 187 1.64 3.31 -10.52
N PRO A 188 2.22 4.38 -9.96
CA PRO A 188 1.52 5.32 -9.09
C PRO A 188 0.68 6.29 -9.92
N VAL A 189 -0.55 6.52 -9.48
CA VAL A 189 -1.42 7.60 -9.96
C VAL A 189 -1.99 8.31 -8.76
N GLY A 190 -1.89 9.64 -8.73
CA GLY A 190 -2.31 10.40 -7.57
C GLY A 190 -2.71 11.83 -7.89
N ILE A 191 -3.29 12.45 -6.87
CA ILE A 191 -3.64 13.85 -6.83
C ILE A 191 -2.99 14.50 -5.62
N SER A 192 -2.45 15.69 -5.79
CA SER A 192 -1.88 16.47 -4.69
C SER A 192 -2.46 17.88 -4.67
N TYR A 193 -2.61 18.40 -3.46
CA TYR A 193 -3.01 19.78 -3.22
C TYR A 193 -2.02 20.45 -2.28
N GLU A 194 -1.57 21.63 -2.69
CA GLU A 194 -0.62 22.46 -1.94
C GLU A 194 -1.29 23.73 -1.46
N TYR A 195 -1.16 24.00 -0.18
CA TYR A 195 -1.55 25.26 0.43
C TYR A 195 -0.50 25.71 1.45
N ALA A 196 -0.01 26.95 1.32
CA ALA A 196 1.01 27.52 2.20
C ALA A 196 2.23 26.58 2.41
N ASN A 197 2.75 25.98 1.33
CA ASN A 197 3.83 25.00 1.30
C ASN A 197 3.49 23.63 1.95
N VAL A 198 2.32 23.44 2.52
CA VAL A 198 1.84 22.13 2.96
C VAL A 198 1.25 21.39 1.76
N VAL A 199 1.76 20.22 1.47
CA VAL A 199 1.32 19.36 0.36
C VAL A 199 0.60 18.16 0.92
N MET A 200 -0.67 18.02 0.59
CA MET A 200 -1.47 16.81 0.84
C MET A 200 -1.53 16.00 -0.46
N GLU A 201 -1.29 14.71 -0.38
CA GLU A 201 -1.30 13.85 -1.56
C GLU A 201 -2.02 12.53 -1.26
N ALA A 202 -2.92 12.14 -2.17
CA ALA A 202 -3.53 10.82 -2.24
C ALA A 202 -3.03 10.12 -3.50
N ARG A 203 -2.47 8.91 -3.35
CA ARG A 203 -1.88 8.13 -4.44
C ARG A 203 -2.34 6.70 -4.38
N TYR A 204 -2.66 6.13 -5.54
CA TYR A 204 -2.91 4.70 -5.70
C TYR A 204 -1.76 4.04 -6.46
N LEU A 205 -1.29 2.91 -5.96
CA LEU A 205 -0.17 2.14 -6.51
C LEU A 205 -0.72 0.86 -7.16
N PHE A 206 -0.57 0.77 -8.47
CA PHE A 206 -0.88 -0.43 -9.25
C PHE A 206 0.40 -1.25 -9.42
N SER A 207 0.62 -2.28 -8.59
CA SER A 207 1.76 -3.16 -8.80
C SER A 207 1.60 -3.97 -10.09
N LEU A 208 2.65 -4.00 -10.88
CA LEU A 208 2.77 -4.78 -12.11
C LEU A 208 3.41 -6.14 -11.85
N SER A 209 4.33 -6.20 -10.87
CA SER A 209 5.09 -7.38 -10.53
C SER A 209 4.31 -8.32 -9.62
N LYS A 210 4.67 -9.60 -9.61
CA LYS A 210 4.24 -10.55 -8.59
C LYS A 210 4.97 -10.30 -7.29
N VAL A 211 4.22 -10.19 -6.20
CA VAL A 211 4.78 -9.97 -4.85
C VAL A 211 5.26 -11.27 -4.24
N GLU A 212 4.59 -12.38 -4.54
CA GLU A 212 4.95 -13.72 -4.12
C GLU A 212 5.55 -14.51 -5.27
N LYS A 213 6.55 -15.36 -4.98
CA LYS A 213 7.29 -16.11 -6.00
C LYS A 213 6.46 -17.21 -6.66
N THR A 214 5.47 -17.76 -5.95
CA THR A 214 4.68 -18.92 -6.36
C THR A 214 3.27 -18.59 -6.83
N LEU A 215 2.69 -17.48 -6.36
CA LEU A 215 1.32 -17.05 -6.66
C LEU A 215 1.31 -15.81 -7.55
N ASP A 216 0.23 -15.64 -8.32
CA ASP A 216 0.00 -14.42 -9.11
C ASP A 216 -0.59 -13.29 -8.25
N ALA A 217 0.03 -13.07 -7.10
CA ALA A 217 -0.37 -12.09 -6.11
C ALA A 217 0.30 -10.74 -6.40
N LYS A 218 -0.46 -9.64 -6.39
CA LYS A 218 0.02 -8.28 -6.67
C LYS A 218 -0.35 -7.32 -5.54
N ASN A 219 0.55 -6.40 -5.22
CA ASN A 219 0.27 -5.34 -4.27
C ASN A 219 -0.74 -4.34 -4.83
N ARG A 220 -1.64 -3.89 -3.96
CA ARG A 220 -2.58 -2.79 -4.18
C ARG A 220 -2.48 -1.88 -2.97
N CYS A 221 -2.14 -0.62 -3.18
CA CYS A 221 -1.91 0.27 -2.05
C CYS A 221 -2.43 1.67 -2.34
N PHE A 222 -3.26 2.18 -1.43
CA PHE A 222 -3.55 3.61 -1.33
C PHE A 222 -2.59 4.25 -0.34
N THR A 223 -2.03 5.40 -0.67
CA THR A 223 -1.23 6.20 0.25
C THR A 223 -1.82 7.59 0.40
N PHE A 224 -1.86 8.07 1.65
CA PHE A 224 -2.26 9.43 1.99
C PHE A 224 -1.11 10.07 2.74
N THR A 225 -0.50 11.09 2.18
CA THR A 225 0.67 11.75 2.77
C THR A 225 0.47 13.24 2.92
N VAL A 226 1.09 13.78 3.96
CA VAL A 226 1.25 15.21 4.18
C VAL A 226 2.74 15.50 4.17
N GLY A 227 3.14 16.50 3.43
CA GLY A 227 4.52 16.94 3.30
C GLY A 227 4.63 18.45 3.40
N TYR A 228 5.86 18.95 3.47
CA TYR A 228 6.15 20.36 3.46
C TYR A 228 7.16 20.66 2.34
N ARG A 229 6.82 21.62 1.48
CA ARG A 229 7.65 22.03 0.35
C ARG A 229 8.73 23.02 0.79
N LEU A 230 9.97 22.64 0.62
CA LEU A 230 11.14 23.48 0.84
C LEU A 230 11.78 23.82 -0.50
N ASN A 231 11.90 25.10 -0.81
CA ASN A 231 12.57 25.54 -2.04
C ASN A 231 14.09 25.49 -1.84
N LEU A 232 14.77 24.71 -2.68
CA LEU A 232 16.24 24.62 -2.70
C LEU A 232 16.83 25.62 -3.69
N LEU A 233 16.23 25.71 -4.88
CA LEU A 233 16.56 26.67 -5.93
C LEU A 233 15.30 27.42 -6.34
N LYS A 234 15.40 28.74 -6.42
CA LYS A 234 14.30 29.62 -6.82
C LYS A 234 14.47 30.10 -8.25
#